data_423e3f5b22f5b8f1cf82fec0d7777e57
#
_entry.id   423e3f5b22f5b8f1cf82fec0d7777e57
#
_cell.length_a   1.000
_cell.length_b   1.000
_cell.length_c   1.000
_cell.angle_alpha   90.00
_cell.angle_beta   90.00
_cell.angle_gamma   90.00
#
_symmetry.space_group_name_H-M   'P 1'
#
loop_
_entity.id
_entity.type
_entity.pdbx_description
1 polymer ?
#
loop_
_entity_poly.entity_id
_entity_poly.type
_entity_poly.pdbx_seq_one_letter_code
_entity_poly.pdbx_strand_id
1 'polypeptide(L)'
;MAPDITIYRSSFESVERQPNKPLFELPDGRTVSYRDTADTVHRIAARLLEDGVAPGDRVAMQVPKSPEAIALYLATLQVGGVFLPLNTAYTGAEMRYFLDDAQPRVLVCAPDRRDDYDAEQRGLVVETLGESGDGTLLHSQDRSDAVVDVGFDDPAAILYTSGTTGRSKGAVLTHGNLAANCAALLQAWQYTSEDRLIHALPIFHIHGLFVAANMTLVAGASMHYLSKFDTDVIIDLLPHATVLMGVPTFYTRLLRSERLASDSCSAMRLFVSGSAPLLASDHEAFAARTGHAILERYGMTETGMNTTNPYDGGIRKPGTVGKPLPGIEIRIVDRETGEPMADGEVGIVEVRGPNVFAGYWQMPEKTASEFRSDGFFITGDLGQIDDDGYLCIVGRDKDLVISGGYNIYPKEIEELLDSHPKVLESAVIGVPHPEFGETVVAVVVPNSGEQLRERELQDFVARDLARFKQPRAVRVVEALPRNVMGKVQKAELRTRYADLFVGADA
;
A
#
# COMPACT_ATOMS: atom_id res chain seq x y z
N MET A 1 -20.93 -11.28 -2.02
CA MET A 1 -21.20 -12.36 -1.04
C MET A 1 -20.22 -12.17 0.09
N ALA A 2 -20.65 -12.12 1.35
CA ALA A 2 -19.70 -12.11 2.45
C ALA A 2 -18.89 -13.42 2.40
N PRO A 3 -17.60 -13.41 2.70
CA PRO A 3 -16.82 -14.65 2.72
C PRO A 3 -17.31 -15.53 3.87
N ASP A 4 -17.45 -16.81 3.60
CA ASP A 4 -17.90 -17.78 4.61
C ASP A 4 -16.73 -18.32 5.45
N ILE A 5 -15.48 -17.87 5.16
CA ILE A 5 -14.27 -18.45 5.71
C ILE A 5 -13.18 -17.38 5.89
N THR A 6 -12.44 -17.45 7.00
CA THR A 6 -11.33 -16.52 7.29
C THR A 6 -10.10 -16.78 6.39
N ILE A 7 -9.18 -15.81 6.32
CA ILE A 7 -7.93 -15.96 5.54
C ILE A 7 -7.12 -17.17 6.01
N TYR A 8 -7.00 -17.38 7.32
CA TYR A 8 -6.29 -18.54 7.85
C TYR A 8 -6.88 -19.85 7.32
N ARG A 9 -8.18 -20.05 7.51
CA ARG A 9 -8.86 -21.28 7.10
C ARG A 9 -8.79 -21.50 5.58
N SER A 10 -9.02 -20.45 4.78
CA SER A 10 -8.90 -20.53 3.31
C SER A 10 -7.48 -20.90 2.85
N SER A 11 -6.45 -20.36 3.51
CA SER A 11 -5.06 -20.70 3.21
C SER A 11 -4.73 -22.15 3.52
N PHE A 12 -5.29 -22.68 4.62
CA PHE A 12 -5.10 -24.09 5.00
C PHE A 12 -5.87 -25.08 4.13
N GLU A 13 -7.00 -24.71 3.54
CA GLU A 13 -7.61 -25.51 2.46
C GLU A 13 -6.67 -25.70 1.27
N SER A 14 -5.83 -24.72 0.97
CA SER A 14 -4.80 -24.82 -0.07
C SER A 14 -3.67 -25.77 0.34
N VAL A 15 -3.30 -25.83 1.62
CA VAL A 15 -2.36 -26.85 2.16
C VAL A 15 -2.91 -28.25 1.96
N GLU A 16 -4.18 -28.48 2.29
CA GLU A 16 -4.82 -29.81 2.15
C GLU A 16 -4.90 -30.24 0.68
N ARG A 17 -5.25 -29.32 -0.22
CA ARG A 17 -5.39 -29.61 -1.65
C ARG A 17 -4.06 -29.86 -2.35
N GLN A 18 -3.00 -29.15 -2.00
CA GLN A 18 -1.72 -29.12 -2.72
C GLN A 18 -0.50 -29.09 -1.78
N PRO A 19 -0.35 -30.02 -0.82
CA PRO A 19 0.65 -29.92 0.25
C PRO A 19 2.10 -29.83 -0.24
N ASN A 20 2.42 -30.47 -1.34
CA ASN A 20 3.79 -30.53 -1.86
C ASN A 20 4.08 -29.47 -2.93
N LYS A 21 3.10 -28.62 -3.27
CA LYS A 21 3.33 -27.53 -4.22
C LYS A 21 4.22 -26.46 -3.61
N PRO A 22 5.23 -25.94 -4.34
CA PRO A 22 5.97 -24.77 -3.90
C PRO A 22 5.05 -23.58 -3.67
N LEU A 23 5.07 -23.01 -2.47
CA LEU A 23 4.47 -21.71 -2.16
C LEU A 23 5.50 -20.61 -2.41
N PHE A 24 6.72 -20.78 -1.89
CA PHE A 24 7.81 -19.85 -2.09
C PHE A 24 8.92 -20.47 -2.93
N GLU A 25 9.36 -19.74 -3.93
CA GLU A 25 10.58 -19.96 -4.70
C GLU A 25 11.55 -18.84 -4.39
N LEU A 26 12.70 -19.15 -3.79
CA LEU A 26 13.65 -18.16 -3.30
C LEU A 26 14.80 -17.93 -4.30
N PRO A 27 15.46 -16.75 -4.29
CA PRO A 27 16.55 -16.44 -5.22
C PRO A 27 17.76 -17.38 -5.14
N ASP A 28 17.96 -18.03 -4.01
CA ASP A 28 19.05 -19.01 -3.80
C ASP A 28 18.69 -20.42 -4.33
N GLY A 29 17.54 -20.58 -4.97
CA GLY A 29 17.03 -21.83 -5.53
C GLY A 29 16.30 -22.72 -4.54
N ARG A 30 16.21 -22.37 -3.26
CA ARG A 30 15.38 -23.08 -2.29
C ARG A 30 13.90 -22.90 -2.60
N THR A 31 13.12 -23.95 -2.35
CA THR A 31 11.66 -23.90 -2.39
C THR A 31 11.10 -24.26 -1.02
N VAL A 32 10.00 -23.60 -0.64
CA VAL A 32 9.22 -23.92 0.57
C VAL A 32 7.81 -24.28 0.13
N SER A 33 7.39 -25.49 0.43
CA SER A 33 6.07 -25.97 0.04
C SER A 33 4.96 -25.46 0.97
N TYR A 34 3.71 -25.66 0.57
CA TYR A 34 2.55 -25.41 1.43
C TYR A 34 2.63 -26.20 2.74
N ARG A 35 3.09 -27.47 2.69
CA ARG A 35 3.30 -28.32 3.87
C ARG A 35 4.37 -27.76 4.79
N ASP A 36 5.55 -27.38 4.24
CA ASP A 36 6.64 -26.83 5.03
C ASP A 36 6.21 -25.53 5.73
N THR A 37 5.40 -24.71 5.03
CA THR A 37 4.82 -23.49 5.58
C THR A 37 3.86 -23.81 6.73
N ALA A 38 2.94 -24.77 6.55
CA ALA A 38 2.01 -25.20 7.60
C ALA A 38 2.74 -25.77 8.83
N ASP A 39 3.77 -26.58 8.61
CA ASP A 39 4.62 -27.09 9.70
C ASP A 39 5.28 -25.95 10.48
N THR A 40 5.75 -24.93 9.80
CA THR A 40 6.34 -23.73 10.44
C THR A 40 5.29 -22.92 11.18
N VAL A 41 4.10 -22.75 10.61
CA VAL A 41 2.96 -22.07 11.27
C VAL A 41 2.60 -22.79 12.57
N HIS A 42 2.48 -24.12 12.58
CA HIS A 42 2.13 -24.87 13.80
C HIS A 42 3.21 -24.80 14.89
N ARG A 43 4.49 -24.72 14.51
CA ARG A 43 5.59 -24.50 15.47
C ARG A 43 5.55 -23.11 16.07
N ILE A 44 5.34 -22.09 15.26
CA ILE A 44 5.21 -20.72 15.73
C ILE A 44 3.96 -20.57 16.61
N ALA A 45 2.83 -21.19 16.23
CA ALA A 45 1.60 -21.17 17.03
C ALA A 45 1.82 -21.77 18.42
N ALA A 46 2.53 -22.92 18.52
CA ALA A 46 2.90 -23.50 19.81
C ALA A 46 3.74 -22.52 20.65
N ARG A 47 4.73 -21.86 20.03
CA ARG A 47 5.57 -20.87 20.71
C ARG A 47 4.79 -19.66 21.21
N LEU A 48 3.88 -19.10 20.40
CA LEU A 48 3.03 -17.99 20.78
C LEU A 48 2.12 -18.34 21.98
N LEU A 49 1.59 -19.57 22.01
CA LEU A 49 0.81 -20.08 23.16
C LEU A 49 1.66 -20.22 24.42
N GLU A 50 2.91 -20.72 24.31
CA GLU A 50 3.89 -20.79 25.42
C GLU A 50 4.22 -19.39 25.95
N ASP A 51 4.35 -18.40 25.09
CA ASP A 51 4.57 -16.98 25.42
C ASP A 51 3.32 -16.30 26.02
N GLY A 52 2.22 -17.04 26.12
CA GLY A 52 0.99 -16.61 26.76
C GLY A 52 0.14 -15.70 25.89
N VAL A 53 0.20 -15.84 24.56
CA VAL A 53 -0.70 -15.15 23.62
C VAL A 53 -2.11 -15.73 23.77
N ALA A 54 -3.06 -14.87 24.08
CA ALA A 54 -4.49 -15.17 24.13
C ALA A 54 -5.24 -14.49 22.96
N PRO A 55 -6.46 -14.95 22.61
CA PRO A 55 -7.27 -14.29 21.59
C PRO A 55 -7.42 -12.79 21.84
N GLY A 56 -7.18 -12.00 20.78
CA GLY A 56 -7.18 -10.54 20.85
C GLY A 56 -5.85 -9.90 21.29
N ASP A 57 -4.86 -10.67 21.75
CA ASP A 57 -3.53 -10.14 22.03
C ASP A 57 -2.80 -9.75 20.74
N ARG A 58 -2.02 -8.67 20.82
CA ARG A 58 -1.23 -8.19 19.68
C ARG A 58 0.10 -8.92 19.64
N VAL A 59 0.46 -9.39 18.42
CA VAL A 59 1.76 -9.94 18.10
C VAL A 59 2.44 -9.00 17.13
N ALA A 60 3.43 -8.27 17.61
CA ALA A 60 4.18 -7.31 16.79
C ALA A 60 5.33 -8.01 16.05
N MET A 61 5.55 -7.61 14.79
CA MET A 61 6.61 -8.13 13.94
C MET A 61 7.44 -6.98 13.37
N GLN A 62 8.76 -7.00 13.63
CA GLN A 62 9.74 -6.12 12.99
C GLN A 62 10.96 -6.94 12.53
N VAL A 63 10.77 -7.77 11.50
CA VAL A 63 11.79 -8.70 10.99
C VAL A 63 12.00 -8.51 9.48
N PRO A 64 13.15 -8.95 8.94
CA PRO A 64 13.34 -9.05 7.50
C PRO A 64 12.27 -9.93 6.85
N LYS A 65 12.02 -9.66 5.58
CA LYS A 65 11.06 -10.43 4.78
C LYS A 65 11.57 -11.84 4.52
N SER A 66 10.83 -12.83 4.99
CA SER A 66 11.13 -14.25 4.83
C SER A 66 9.84 -15.09 4.77
N PRO A 67 9.88 -16.36 4.32
CA PRO A 67 8.76 -17.29 4.43
C PRO A 67 8.26 -17.47 5.87
N GLU A 68 9.18 -17.49 6.83
CA GLU A 68 8.87 -17.61 8.26
C GLU A 68 8.12 -16.39 8.80
N ALA A 69 8.36 -15.21 8.24
CA ALA A 69 7.59 -14.00 8.59
C ALA A 69 6.12 -14.10 8.13
N ILE A 70 5.84 -14.73 6.99
CA ILE A 70 4.48 -15.06 6.56
C ILE A 70 3.89 -16.16 7.45
N ALA A 71 4.68 -17.16 7.84
CA ALA A 71 4.22 -18.18 8.79
C ALA A 71 3.88 -17.58 10.15
N LEU A 72 4.61 -16.57 10.65
CA LEU A 72 4.29 -15.83 11.87
C LEU A 72 2.93 -15.11 11.76
N TYR A 73 2.66 -14.48 10.62
CA TYR A 73 1.34 -13.87 10.36
C TYR A 73 0.23 -14.92 10.48
N LEU A 74 0.34 -16.05 9.79
CA LEU A 74 -0.66 -17.10 9.81
C LEU A 74 -0.79 -17.73 11.21
N ALA A 75 0.31 -17.97 11.92
CA ALA A 75 0.30 -18.50 13.29
C ALA A 75 -0.39 -17.54 14.27
N THR A 76 -0.19 -16.23 14.09
CA THR A 76 -0.91 -15.23 14.90
C THR A 76 -2.42 -15.32 14.68
N LEU A 77 -2.87 -15.47 13.42
CA LEU A 77 -4.29 -15.68 13.13
C LEU A 77 -4.81 -17.02 13.68
N GLN A 78 -4.00 -18.07 13.65
CA GLN A 78 -4.34 -19.41 14.17
C GLN A 78 -4.70 -19.37 15.64
N VAL A 79 -3.90 -18.66 16.44
CA VAL A 79 -4.11 -18.53 17.90
C VAL A 79 -5.10 -17.44 18.28
N GLY A 80 -5.77 -16.81 17.29
CA GLY A 80 -6.73 -15.71 17.52
C GLY A 80 -6.08 -14.38 17.91
N GLY A 81 -4.77 -14.25 17.70
CA GLY A 81 -4.03 -13.01 17.96
C GLY A 81 -4.27 -11.95 16.87
N VAL A 82 -3.90 -10.71 17.17
CA VAL A 82 -3.98 -9.55 16.28
C VAL A 82 -2.58 -9.24 15.76
N PHE A 83 -2.38 -9.40 14.45
CA PHE A 83 -1.08 -9.21 13.83
C PHE A 83 -0.72 -7.74 13.65
N LEU A 84 0.47 -7.34 14.08
CA LEU A 84 0.97 -5.97 14.02
C LEU A 84 2.30 -5.91 13.25
N PRO A 85 2.28 -5.83 11.91
CA PRO A 85 3.50 -5.70 11.13
C PRO A 85 4.06 -4.27 11.19
N LEU A 86 5.33 -4.16 11.57
CA LEU A 86 6.05 -2.90 11.70
C LEU A 86 7.20 -2.83 10.69
N ASN A 87 7.42 -1.64 10.15
CA ASN A 87 8.50 -1.41 9.22
C ASN A 87 9.87 -1.60 9.87
N THR A 88 10.73 -2.39 9.25
CA THR A 88 12.10 -2.64 9.72
C THR A 88 12.97 -1.38 9.78
N ALA A 89 12.60 -0.33 9.05
CA ALA A 89 13.29 0.96 9.05
C ALA A 89 12.86 1.90 10.19
N TYR A 90 11.84 1.54 10.99
CA TYR A 90 11.43 2.38 12.12
C TYR A 90 12.54 2.51 13.15
N THR A 91 12.74 3.76 13.59
CA THR A 91 13.70 4.10 14.65
C THR A 91 13.25 3.60 16.03
N GLY A 92 14.16 3.54 17.00
CA GLY A 92 13.80 3.18 18.36
C GLY A 92 12.75 4.10 18.98
N ALA A 93 12.68 5.38 18.59
CA ALA A 93 11.65 6.31 19.06
C ALA A 93 10.26 5.98 18.49
N GLU A 94 10.19 5.65 17.21
CA GLU A 94 8.93 5.21 16.57
C GLU A 94 8.46 3.87 17.14
N MET A 95 9.38 2.93 17.33
CA MET A 95 9.07 1.64 17.94
C MET A 95 8.51 1.79 19.35
N ARG A 96 9.11 2.66 20.18
CA ARG A 96 8.55 2.94 21.53
C ARG A 96 7.10 3.41 21.45
N TYR A 97 6.81 4.32 20.51
CA TYR A 97 5.45 4.79 20.30
C TYR A 97 4.49 3.63 19.97
N PHE A 98 4.82 2.78 19.00
CA PHE A 98 3.96 1.67 18.59
C PHE A 98 3.78 0.62 19.68
N LEU A 99 4.83 0.32 20.44
CA LEU A 99 4.77 -0.61 21.55
C LEU A 99 3.96 -0.07 22.74
N ASP A 100 4.04 1.24 23.00
CA ASP A 100 3.23 1.89 24.04
C ASP A 100 1.75 1.96 23.66
N ASP A 101 1.44 2.23 22.41
CA ASP A 101 0.08 2.39 21.88
C ASP A 101 -0.62 1.04 21.73
N ALA A 102 0.01 0.08 21.04
CA ALA A 102 -0.59 -1.23 20.76
C ALA A 102 -0.47 -2.22 21.92
N GLN A 103 0.50 -2.06 22.82
CA GLN A 103 0.79 -2.95 23.96
C GLN A 103 0.79 -4.43 23.55
N PRO A 104 1.69 -4.86 22.62
CA PRO A 104 1.74 -6.24 22.19
C PRO A 104 2.15 -7.18 23.31
N ARG A 105 1.61 -8.41 23.30
CA ARG A 105 2.04 -9.49 24.19
C ARG A 105 3.41 -10.02 23.80
N VAL A 106 3.64 -10.16 22.48
CA VAL A 106 4.89 -10.65 21.90
C VAL A 106 5.38 -9.64 20.85
N LEU A 107 6.68 -9.37 20.85
CA LEU A 107 7.40 -8.72 19.76
C LEU A 107 8.37 -9.73 19.14
N VAL A 108 8.26 -9.93 17.85
CA VAL A 108 9.26 -10.68 17.08
C VAL A 108 10.13 -9.70 16.33
N CYS A 109 11.43 -9.68 16.60
CA CYS A 109 12.41 -8.77 15.98
C CYS A 109 13.61 -9.52 15.39
N ALA A 110 14.46 -8.81 14.65
CA ALA A 110 15.72 -9.39 14.20
C ALA A 110 16.64 -9.73 15.41
N PRO A 111 17.47 -10.79 15.33
CA PRO A 111 18.28 -11.26 16.45
C PRO A 111 19.21 -10.20 17.05
N ASP A 112 19.77 -9.33 16.22
CA ASP A 112 20.66 -8.22 16.61
C ASP A 112 19.94 -7.04 17.28
N ARG A 113 18.60 -7.05 17.28
CA ARG A 113 17.75 -5.99 17.86
C ARG A 113 17.05 -6.38 19.16
N ARG A 114 17.30 -7.59 19.67
CA ARG A 114 16.60 -8.15 20.83
C ARG A 114 16.61 -7.21 22.04
N ASP A 115 17.72 -6.55 22.29
CA ASP A 115 17.96 -5.75 23.48
C ASP A 115 17.50 -4.28 23.36
N ASP A 116 16.94 -3.90 22.19
CA ASP A 116 16.56 -2.51 21.89
C ASP A 116 15.24 -2.04 22.56
N TYR A 117 14.46 -2.94 23.19
CA TYR A 117 13.01 -2.69 23.42
C TYR A 117 12.56 -2.57 24.87
N ASP A 118 13.46 -2.49 25.87
CA ASP A 118 13.12 -2.39 27.32
C ASP A 118 12.05 -3.42 27.75
N ALA A 119 12.20 -4.66 27.30
CA ALA A 119 11.19 -5.72 27.36
C ALA A 119 10.67 -5.99 28.80
N GLU A 120 11.59 -6.03 29.79
CA GLU A 120 11.22 -6.29 31.20
C GLU A 120 10.30 -5.20 31.77
N GLN A 121 10.58 -3.93 31.46
CA GLN A 121 9.76 -2.80 31.96
C GLN A 121 8.35 -2.80 31.37
N ARG A 122 8.18 -3.42 30.19
CA ARG A 122 6.91 -3.47 29.47
C ARG A 122 6.11 -4.75 29.73
N GLY A 123 6.70 -5.75 30.39
CA GLY A 123 6.11 -7.09 30.46
C GLY A 123 5.97 -7.75 29.08
N LEU A 124 6.82 -7.35 28.14
CA LEU A 124 6.81 -7.77 26.75
C LEU A 124 7.68 -9.02 26.57
N VAL A 125 7.14 -10.06 25.92
CA VAL A 125 7.95 -11.19 25.48
C VAL A 125 8.63 -10.81 24.15
N VAL A 126 9.95 -10.96 24.07
CA VAL A 126 10.72 -10.69 22.85
C VAL A 126 11.28 -11.98 22.29
N GLU A 127 10.77 -12.35 21.13
CA GLU A 127 11.28 -13.42 20.29
C GLU A 127 12.09 -12.87 19.13
N THR A 128 12.95 -13.68 18.56
CA THR A 128 13.78 -13.27 17.43
C THR A 128 13.59 -14.17 16.23
N LEU A 129 13.61 -13.54 15.03
CA LEU A 129 13.54 -14.22 13.74
C LEU A 129 14.44 -13.49 12.74
N GLY A 130 15.48 -14.16 12.27
CA GLY A 130 16.39 -13.66 11.23
C GLY A 130 15.91 -14.01 9.81
N GLU A 131 16.64 -13.50 8.82
CA GLU A 131 16.32 -13.70 7.39
C GLU A 131 16.37 -15.17 6.95
N SER A 132 17.20 -15.98 7.63
CA SER A 132 17.39 -17.42 7.34
C SER A 132 16.51 -18.33 8.21
N GLY A 133 15.56 -17.79 8.96
CA GLY A 133 14.76 -18.56 9.93
C GLY A 133 15.52 -18.85 11.24
N ASP A 134 16.67 -18.24 11.44
CA ASP A 134 17.42 -18.27 12.70
C ASP A 134 16.75 -17.40 13.77
N GLY A 135 17.06 -17.68 15.04
CA GLY A 135 16.49 -16.95 16.18
C GLY A 135 15.70 -17.82 17.13
N THR A 136 15.14 -17.22 18.18
CA THR A 136 14.48 -17.95 19.28
C THR A 136 13.09 -18.46 18.95
N LEU A 137 12.36 -17.79 18.03
CA LEU A 137 10.98 -18.12 17.68
C LEU A 137 10.78 -19.57 17.21
N LEU A 138 11.78 -20.14 16.53
CA LEU A 138 11.77 -21.48 15.96
C LEU A 138 12.66 -22.50 16.68
N HIS A 139 13.12 -22.18 17.91
CA HIS A 139 13.97 -23.13 18.67
C HIS A 139 13.22 -24.38 19.11
N SER A 140 11.94 -24.24 19.54
CA SER A 140 11.12 -25.40 19.91
C SER A 140 10.70 -26.19 18.67
N GLN A 141 10.60 -27.52 18.84
CA GLN A 141 10.01 -28.42 17.85
C GLN A 141 8.55 -28.74 18.16
N ASP A 142 8.01 -28.17 19.24
CA ASP A 142 6.61 -28.36 19.61
C ASP A 142 5.70 -27.74 18.56
N ARG A 143 4.53 -28.35 18.39
CA ARG A 143 3.55 -27.97 17.38
C ARG A 143 2.16 -27.86 17.99
N SER A 144 1.39 -26.91 17.53
CA SER A 144 -0.02 -26.79 17.82
C SER A 144 -0.81 -26.67 16.53
N ASP A 145 -1.73 -27.59 16.30
CA ASP A 145 -2.71 -27.53 15.21
C ASP A 145 -4.07 -26.98 15.68
N ALA A 146 -4.17 -26.63 16.95
CA ALA A 146 -5.37 -26.04 17.52
C ALA A 146 -5.63 -24.67 16.89
N VAL A 147 -6.83 -24.48 16.35
CA VAL A 147 -7.28 -23.23 15.72
C VAL A 147 -8.32 -22.58 16.63
N VAL A 148 -8.04 -21.36 17.03
CA VAL A 148 -9.02 -20.57 17.80
C VAL A 148 -10.17 -20.18 16.88
N ASP A 149 -11.39 -20.37 17.35
CA ASP A 149 -12.57 -19.96 16.61
C ASP A 149 -12.78 -18.45 16.79
N VAL A 150 -12.70 -17.72 15.69
CA VAL A 150 -12.83 -16.25 15.63
C VAL A 150 -13.97 -15.85 14.71
N GLY A 151 -14.68 -14.78 15.09
CA GLY A 151 -15.73 -14.17 14.28
C GLY A 151 -15.16 -13.30 13.14
N PHE A 152 -15.99 -12.99 12.16
CA PHE A 152 -15.60 -12.08 11.08
C PHE A 152 -15.34 -10.65 11.55
N ASP A 153 -15.99 -10.24 12.63
CA ASP A 153 -15.83 -8.90 13.21
C ASP A 153 -14.67 -8.81 14.19
N ASP A 154 -14.04 -9.95 14.55
CA ASP A 154 -12.89 -9.94 15.43
C ASP A 154 -11.66 -9.32 14.72
N PRO A 155 -10.85 -8.53 15.45
CA PRO A 155 -9.63 -7.95 14.91
C PRO A 155 -8.63 -9.03 14.46
N ALA A 156 -8.12 -8.90 13.24
CA ALA A 156 -7.09 -9.77 12.67
C ALA A 156 -5.73 -9.07 12.59
N ALA A 157 -5.72 -7.76 12.33
CA ALA A 157 -4.50 -6.99 12.22
C ALA A 157 -4.69 -5.52 12.58
N ILE A 158 -3.58 -4.89 13.01
CA ILE A 158 -3.49 -3.44 13.16
C ILE A 158 -2.35 -2.95 12.27
N LEU A 159 -2.64 -2.01 11.35
CA LEU A 159 -1.64 -1.36 10.53
C LEU A 159 -1.56 0.12 10.87
N TYR A 160 -0.37 0.58 11.26
CA TYR A 160 -0.15 1.99 11.52
C TYR A 160 0.01 2.78 10.21
N THR A 161 -0.81 3.84 10.09
CA THR A 161 -0.76 4.77 8.97
C THR A 161 -0.15 6.09 9.42
N SER A 162 0.66 6.71 8.56
CA SER A 162 1.15 8.06 8.78
C SER A 162 -0.04 9.02 8.69
N GLY A 163 -0.59 9.38 9.85
CA GLY A 163 -1.68 10.35 9.92
C GLY A 163 -1.27 11.70 9.39
N THR A 164 -2.24 12.44 8.88
CA THR A 164 -2.05 13.80 8.35
C THR A 164 -1.85 14.84 9.44
N THR A 165 -2.13 14.47 10.70
CA THR A 165 -2.24 15.39 11.86
C THR A 165 -1.22 15.09 12.96
N GLY A 166 -0.09 14.44 12.66
CA GLY A 166 1.01 14.23 13.59
C GLY A 166 1.33 12.76 13.85
N ARG A 167 0.70 12.09 14.83
CA ARG A 167 1.05 10.71 15.18
C ARG A 167 0.38 9.68 14.29
N SER A 168 1.07 8.59 14.01
CA SER A 168 0.52 7.44 13.29
C SER A 168 -0.69 6.85 14.01
N LYS A 169 -1.69 6.41 13.27
CA LYS A 169 -2.92 5.80 13.79
C LYS A 169 -2.97 4.33 13.39
N GLY A 170 -3.33 3.44 14.31
CA GLY A 170 -3.49 2.02 14.05
C GLY A 170 -4.87 1.73 13.44
N ALA A 171 -4.94 1.40 12.16
CA ALA A 171 -6.17 0.95 11.51
C ALA A 171 -6.42 -0.52 11.87
N VAL A 172 -7.57 -0.83 12.47
CA VAL A 172 -7.97 -2.18 12.87
C VAL A 172 -8.70 -2.86 11.73
N LEU A 173 -8.09 -3.89 11.18
CA LEU A 173 -8.67 -4.74 10.14
C LEU A 173 -9.19 -6.03 10.77
N THR A 174 -10.45 -6.36 10.48
CA THR A 174 -11.08 -7.60 10.96
C THR A 174 -10.78 -8.78 10.04
N HIS A 175 -11.04 -10.00 10.54
CA HIS A 175 -10.99 -11.21 9.70
C HIS A 175 -11.91 -11.08 8.49
N GLY A 176 -13.10 -10.50 8.67
CA GLY A 176 -14.06 -10.24 7.60
C GLY A 176 -13.56 -9.25 6.56
N ASN A 177 -12.92 -8.15 6.99
CA ASN A 177 -12.36 -7.16 6.05
C ASN A 177 -11.30 -7.80 5.13
N LEU A 178 -10.37 -8.56 5.72
CA LEU A 178 -9.31 -9.22 4.96
C LEU A 178 -9.87 -10.27 4.00
N ALA A 179 -10.80 -11.09 4.46
CA ALA A 179 -11.40 -12.16 3.66
C ALA A 179 -12.25 -11.60 2.51
N ALA A 180 -13.08 -10.58 2.78
CA ALA A 180 -13.92 -9.94 1.77
C ALA A 180 -13.08 -9.28 0.66
N ASN A 181 -12.03 -8.56 1.04
CA ASN A 181 -11.15 -7.89 0.07
C ASN A 181 -10.38 -8.92 -0.77
N CYS A 182 -9.85 -9.96 -0.15
CA CYS A 182 -9.17 -11.05 -0.86
C CYS A 182 -10.10 -11.74 -1.87
N ALA A 183 -11.33 -12.10 -1.46
CA ALA A 183 -12.30 -12.74 -2.33
C ALA A 183 -12.70 -11.86 -3.52
N ALA A 184 -12.94 -10.57 -3.29
CA ALA A 184 -13.26 -9.61 -4.35
C ALA A 184 -12.13 -9.48 -5.37
N LEU A 185 -10.86 -9.47 -4.92
CA LEU A 185 -9.68 -9.39 -5.79
C LEU A 185 -9.44 -10.69 -6.56
N LEU A 186 -9.58 -11.85 -5.92
CA LEU A 186 -9.49 -13.15 -6.59
C LEU A 186 -10.47 -13.24 -7.75
N GLN A 187 -11.72 -12.82 -7.51
CA GLN A 187 -12.75 -12.78 -8.54
C GLN A 187 -12.42 -11.77 -9.64
N ALA A 188 -12.10 -10.52 -9.27
CA ALA A 188 -11.90 -9.43 -10.23
C ALA A 188 -10.68 -9.66 -11.14
N TRP A 189 -9.62 -10.29 -10.63
CA TRP A 189 -8.38 -10.55 -11.38
C TRP A 189 -8.29 -11.98 -11.90
N GLN A 190 -9.34 -12.79 -11.72
CA GLN A 190 -9.37 -14.20 -12.10
C GLN A 190 -8.11 -14.95 -11.63
N TYR A 191 -7.73 -14.69 -10.36
CA TYR A 191 -6.51 -15.25 -9.79
C TYR A 191 -6.74 -16.68 -9.34
N THR A 192 -5.85 -17.60 -9.76
CA THR A 192 -6.02 -19.04 -9.58
C THR A 192 -4.78 -19.69 -9.01
N SER A 193 -4.88 -21.00 -8.72
CA SER A 193 -3.75 -21.81 -8.30
C SER A 193 -2.63 -21.91 -9.34
N GLU A 194 -2.93 -21.67 -10.62
CA GLU A 194 -1.93 -21.73 -11.69
C GLU A 194 -1.05 -20.48 -11.75
N ASP A 195 -1.38 -19.45 -10.96
CA ASP A 195 -0.63 -18.23 -10.96
C ASP A 195 0.72 -18.37 -10.24
N ARG A 196 1.67 -17.61 -10.74
CA ARG A 196 3.00 -17.48 -10.16
C ARG A 196 3.35 -15.99 -10.05
N LEU A 197 3.33 -15.51 -8.82
CA LEU A 197 3.54 -14.09 -8.51
C LEU A 197 5.03 -13.76 -8.36
N ILE A 198 5.52 -12.68 -8.97
CA ILE A 198 6.77 -12.06 -8.53
C ILE A 198 6.44 -11.12 -7.37
N HIS A 199 6.85 -11.51 -6.16
CA HIS A 199 6.55 -10.80 -4.93
C HIS A 199 7.79 -10.06 -4.40
N ALA A 200 7.95 -8.79 -4.81
CA ALA A 200 9.04 -7.90 -4.37
C ALA A 200 8.57 -6.80 -3.40
N LEU A 201 7.29 -6.79 -3.01
CA LEU A 201 6.70 -5.80 -2.12
C LEU A 201 7.05 -6.08 -0.65
N PRO A 202 7.12 -5.04 0.23
CA PRO A 202 7.30 -5.23 1.65
C PRO A 202 6.05 -5.84 2.31
N ILE A 203 6.25 -6.72 3.30
CA ILE A 203 5.17 -7.44 3.99
C ILE A 203 4.66 -6.75 5.27
N PHE A 204 5.18 -5.58 5.58
CA PHE A 204 4.62 -4.71 6.63
C PHE A 204 3.57 -3.73 6.10
N HIS A 205 3.22 -3.83 4.83
CA HIS A 205 2.24 -2.96 4.16
C HIS A 205 1.13 -3.79 3.54
N ILE A 206 -0.09 -3.22 3.52
CA ILE A 206 -1.30 -3.88 3.04
C ILE A 206 -1.14 -4.50 1.64
N HIS A 207 -0.48 -3.81 0.70
CA HIS A 207 -0.28 -4.29 -0.66
C HIS A 207 0.54 -5.59 -0.72
N GLY A 208 1.65 -5.65 0.01
CA GLY A 208 2.51 -6.84 0.00
C GLY A 208 1.93 -8.00 0.82
N LEU A 209 1.35 -7.72 1.99
CA LEU A 209 0.86 -8.77 2.87
C LEU A 209 -0.59 -9.16 2.56
N PHE A 210 -1.53 -8.21 2.65
CA PHE A 210 -2.96 -8.55 2.61
C PHE A 210 -3.54 -8.63 1.20
N VAL A 211 -2.85 -8.06 0.19
CA VAL A 211 -3.22 -8.26 -1.21
C VAL A 211 -2.36 -9.38 -1.81
N ALA A 212 -1.07 -9.16 -2.00
CA ALA A 212 -0.21 -10.08 -2.76
C ALA A 212 -0.07 -11.45 -2.09
N ALA A 213 0.29 -11.50 -0.80
CA ALA A 213 0.48 -12.79 -0.11
C ALA A 213 -0.85 -13.50 0.17
N ASN A 214 -1.90 -12.80 0.68
CA ASN A 214 -3.18 -13.45 0.95
C ASN A 214 -3.81 -14.04 -0.31
N MET A 215 -3.82 -13.31 -1.43
CA MET A 215 -4.35 -13.86 -2.69
C MET A 215 -3.61 -15.13 -3.12
N THR A 216 -2.27 -15.13 -3.02
CA THR A 216 -1.46 -16.30 -3.38
C THR A 216 -1.76 -17.49 -2.48
N LEU A 217 -1.82 -17.28 -1.16
CA LEU A 217 -2.14 -18.31 -0.16
C LEU A 217 -3.53 -18.91 -0.37
N VAL A 218 -4.55 -18.06 -0.50
CA VAL A 218 -5.95 -18.50 -0.63
C VAL A 218 -6.21 -19.17 -1.97
N ALA A 219 -5.61 -18.67 -3.06
CA ALA A 219 -5.74 -19.32 -4.37
C ALA A 219 -4.99 -20.65 -4.47
N GLY A 220 -4.05 -20.94 -3.58
CA GLY A 220 -3.14 -22.08 -3.72
C GLY A 220 -2.11 -21.87 -4.84
N ALA A 221 -1.71 -20.63 -5.10
CA ALA A 221 -0.75 -20.23 -6.13
C ALA A 221 0.71 -20.33 -5.61
N SER A 222 1.69 -19.90 -6.40
CA SER A 222 3.10 -19.85 -6.01
C SER A 222 3.66 -18.43 -6.12
N MET A 223 4.79 -18.17 -5.46
CA MET A 223 5.44 -16.87 -5.62
C MET A 223 6.97 -16.99 -5.67
N HIS A 224 7.59 -16.28 -6.62
CA HIS A 224 8.99 -15.92 -6.55
C HIS A 224 9.13 -14.83 -5.48
N TYR A 225 9.72 -15.19 -4.36
CA TYR A 225 9.69 -14.37 -3.14
C TYR A 225 11.00 -13.63 -2.94
N LEU A 226 11.02 -12.35 -3.32
CA LEU A 226 12.19 -11.49 -3.28
C LEU A 226 12.18 -10.62 -2.04
N SER A 227 13.31 -10.46 -1.36
CA SER A 227 13.44 -9.58 -0.20
C SER A 227 13.21 -8.11 -0.54
N LYS A 228 13.58 -7.69 -1.76
CA LYS A 228 13.42 -6.33 -2.29
C LYS A 228 13.27 -6.33 -3.80
N PHE A 229 12.90 -5.17 -4.35
CA PHE A 229 12.89 -4.93 -5.78
C PHE A 229 14.32 -4.91 -6.34
N ASP A 230 14.54 -5.69 -7.40
CA ASP A 230 15.74 -5.66 -8.23
C ASP A 230 15.31 -5.80 -9.70
N THR A 231 15.70 -4.83 -10.54
CA THR A 231 15.26 -4.75 -11.94
C THR A 231 15.69 -5.96 -12.75
N ASP A 232 16.95 -6.38 -12.61
CA ASP A 232 17.51 -7.47 -13.41
C ASP A 232 16.93 -8.82 -12.98
N VAL A 233 16.82 -9.06 -11.68
CA VAL A 233 16.20 -10.27 -11.13
C VAL A 233 14.74 -10.37 -11.57
N ILE A 234 13.97 -9.28 -11.52
CA ILE A 234 12.57 -9.31 -11.96
C ILE A 234 12.47 -9.63 -13.45
N ILE A 235 13.30 -9.00 -14.31
CA ILE A 235 13.28 -9.26 -15.75
C ILE A 235 13.62 -10.73 -16.04
N ASP A 236 14.58 -11.33 -15.32
CA ASP A 236 14.92 -12.75 -15.45
C ASP A 236 13.77 -13.68 -15.03
N LEU A 237 12.91 -13.24 -14.11
CA LEU A 237 11.77 -14.00 -13.63
C LEU A 237 10.50 -13.84 -14.49
N LEU A 238 10.35 -12.78 -15.27
CA LEU A 238 9.15 -12.54 -16.09
C LEU A 238 8.77 -13.74 -16.98
N PRO A 239 9.71 -14.46 -17.66
CA PRO A 239 9.35 -15.64 -18.47
C PRO A 239 8.85 -16.82 -17.63
N HIS A 240 9.01 -16.80 -16.32
CA HIS A 240 8.68 -17.90 -15.40
C HIS A 240 7.53 -17.53 -14.46
N ALA A 241 6.93 -16.37 -14.62
CA ALA A 241 5.86 -15.85 -13.78
C ALA A 241 4.62 -15.48 -14.61
N THR A 242 3.49 -15.31 -13.92
CA THR A 242 2.22 -14.90 -14.56
C THR A 242 1.74 -13.54 -14.07
N VAL A 243 2.15 -13.13 -12.88
CA VAL A 243 1.70 -11.91 -12.21
C VAL A 243 2.87 -11.15 -11.60
N LEU A 244 2.88 -9.84 -11.81
CA LEU A 244 3.72 -8.89 -11.05
C LEU A 244 2.82 -7.86 -10.36
N MET A 245 2.92 -7.76 -9.04
CA MET A 245 2.30 -6.68 -8.28
C MET A 245 3.37 -5.71 -7.81
N GLY A 246 3.19 -4.43 -8.12
CA GLY A 246 4.18 -3.40 -7.84
C GLY A 246 3.60 -2.04 -7.51
N VAL A 247 4.50 -1.14 -7.18
CA VAL A 247 4.23 0.30 -7.08
C VAL A 247 4.71 0.99 -8.36
N PRO A 248 4.26 2.22 -8.70
CA PRO A 248 4.65 2.91 -9.94
C PRO A 248 6.15 2.93 -10.20
N THR A 249 6.97 3.16 -9.15
CA THR A 249 8.42 3.18 -9.29
C THR A 249 9.03 1.86 -9.76
N PHE A 250 8.35 0.71 -9.60
CA PHE A 250 8.79 -0.57 -10.17
C PHE A 250 8.74 -0.49 -11.69
N TYR A 251 7.64 0.00 -12.23
CA TYR A 251 7.41 0.13 -13.68
C TYR A 251 8.32 1.17 -14.33
N THR A 252 8.49 2.34 -13.69
CA THR A 252 9.46 3.34 -14.15
C THR A 252 10.88 2.79 -14.21
N ARG A 253 11.30 1.97 -13.22
CA ARG A 253 12.63 1.33 -13.22
C ARG A 253 12.74 0.22 -14.26
N LEU A 254 11.71 -0.59 -14.44
CA LEU A 254 11.67 -1.62 -15.49
C LEU A 254 11.77 -0.99 -16.89
N LEU A 255 11.06 0.12 -17.14
CA LEU A 255 11.11 0.87 -18.39
C LEU A 255 12.50 1.43 -18.74
N ARG A 256 13.35 1.70 -17.74
CA ARG A 256 14.73 2.16 -17.97
C ARG A 256 15.67 1.04 -18.42
N SER A 257 15.29 -0.21 -18.24
CA SER A 257 16.11 -1.34 -18.67
C SER A 257 15.85 -1.68 -20.15
N GLU A 258 16.90 -1.74 -20.94
CA GLU A 258 16.82 -2.18 -22.36
C GLU A 258 16.43 -3.65 -22.49
N ARG A 259 16.58 -4.44 -21.41
CA ARG A 259 16.23 -5.87 -21.36
C ARG A 259 14.72 -6.13 -21.28
N LEU A 260 13.92 -5.12 -20.88
CA LEU A 260 12.47 -5.28 -20.87
C LEU A 260 11.95 -5.29 -22.31
N ALA A 261 11.31 -6.36 -22.71
CA ALA A 261 10.77 -6.55 -24.06
C ALA A 261 9.52 -7.42 -24.01
N SER A 262 8.75 -7.42 -25.11
CA SER A 262 7.54 -8.25 -25.24
C SER A 262 7.84 -9.74 -25.06
N ASP A 263 8.95 -10.23 -25.60
CA ASP A 263 9.33 -11.65 -25.50
C ASP A 263 9.58 -12.07 -24.04
N SER A 264 10.20 -11.19 -23.23
CA SER A 264 10.40 -11.46 -21.79
C SER A 264 9.10 -11.51 -21.00
N CYS A 265 8.04 -10.89 -21.50
CA CYS A 265 6.72 -10.84 -20.85
C CYS A 265 5.72 -11.88 -21.39
N SER A 266 6.13 -12.80 -22.24
CA SER A 266 5.21 -13.73 -22.95
C SER A 266 4.43 -14.68 -22.03
N ALA A 267 4.95 -15.01 -20.86
CA ALA A 267 4.27 -15.82 -19.84
C ALA A 267 3.37 -15.00 -18.92
N MET A 268 3.56 -13.69 -18.90
CA MET A 268 2.84 -12.78 -18.01
C MET A 268 1.40 -12.58 -18.47
N ARG A 269 0.46 -12.54 -17.54
CA ARG A 269 -0.95 -12.20 -17.82
C ARG A 269 -1.42 -10.93 -17.11
N LEU A 270 -0.74 -10.55 -16.03
CA LEU A 270 -1.20 -9.45 -15.18
C LEU A 270 -0.04 -8.66 -14.56
N PHE A 271 -0.05 -7.38 -14.80
CA PHE A 271 0.78 -6.38 -14.14
C PHE A 271 -0.12 -5.45 -13.34
N VAL A 272 0.05 -5.36 -12.02
CA VAL A 272 -0.77 -4.55 -11.13
C VAL A 272 0.04 -3.41 -10.55
N SER A 273 -0.47 -2.18 -10.65
CA SER A 273 0.11 -1.00 -10.01
C SER A 273 -0.83 -0.38 -8.99
N GLY A 274 -0.28 0.14 -7.91
CA GLY A 274 -1.02 0.92 -6.93
C GLY A 274 -0.16 1.42 -5.77
N SER A 275 -0.79 1.92 -4.72
CA SER A 275 -0.19 2.59 -3.56
C SER A 275 0.35 4.00 -3.83
N ALA A 276 0.47 4.42 -5.10
CA ALA A 276 0.79 5.77 -5.53
C ALA A 276 0.21 5.97 -6.95
N PRO A 277 0.06 7.21 -7.44
CA PRO A 277 -0.34 7.47 -8.82
C PRO A 277 0.70 6.94 -9.82
N LEU A 278 0.23 6.29 -10.88
CA LEU A 278 1.04 5.91 -12.04
C LEU A 278 0.87 6.99 -13.12
N LEU A 279 1.97 7.43 -13.72
CA LEU A 279 1.91 8.36 -14.84
C LEU A 279 1.28 7.68 -16.06
N ALA A 280 0.38 8.39 -16.73
CA ALA A 280 -0.25 7.89 -17.97
C ALA A 280 0.82 7.56 -19.04
N SER A 281 1.88 8.37 -19.12
CA SER A 281 3.01 8.14 -20.01
C SER A 281 3.77 6.83 -19.71
N ASP A 282 3.97 6.50 -18.43
CA ASP A 282 4.61 5.24 -18.04
C ASP A 282 3.70 4.04 -18.37
N HIS A 283 2.38 4.18 -18.13
CA HIS A 283 1.41 3.16 -18.49
C HIS A 283 1.43 2.87 -20.01
N GLU A 284 1.38 3.92 -20.84
CA GLU A 284 1.42 3.81 -22.30
C GLU A 284 2.75 3.26 -22.81
N ALA A 285 3.88 3.75 -22.28
CA ALA A 285 5.21 3.28 -22.65
C ALA A 285 5.40 1.80 -22.28
N PHE A 286 4.87 1.37 -21.12
CA PHE A 286 4.92 -0.02 -20.70
C PHE A 286 4.09 -0.92 -21.63
N ALA A 287 2.88 -0.48 -21.99
CA ALA A 287 2.01 -1.22 -22.90
C ALA A 287 2.64 -1.34 -24.31
N ALA A 288 3.21 -0.24 -24.83
CA ALA A 288 3.88 -0.24 -26.12
C ALA A 288 5.11 -1.17 -26.17
N ARG A 289 5.84 -1.27 -25.05
CA ARG A 289 7.09 -2.06 -24.97
C ARG A 289 6.88 -3.53 -24.70
N THR A 290 5.90 -3.87 -23.87
CA THR A 290 5.67 -5.24 -23.39
C THR A 290 4.48 -5.94 -24.04
N GLY A 291 3.57 -5.18 -24.63
CA GLY A 291 2.26 -5.67 -25.09
C GLY A 291 1.21 -5.80 -23.96
N HIS A 292 1.53 -5.41 -22.74
CA HIS A 292 0.66 -5.52 -21.55
C HIS A 292 0.31 -4.14 -20.99
N ALA A 293 -0.97 -3.81 -20.94
CA ALA A 293 -1.45 -2.65 -20.18
C ALA A 293 -1.38 -2.95 -18.67
N ILE A 294 -0.87 -2.02 -17.88
CA ILE A 294 -0.84 -2.14 -16.42
C ILE A 294 -2.27 -2.01 -15.88
N LEU A 295 -2.64 -2.85 -14.92
CA LEU A 295 -3.89 -2.75 -14.20
C LEU A 295 -3.69 -1.87 -12.97
N GLU A 296 -4.15 -0.63 -13.05
CA GLU A 296 -4.18 0.27 -11.90
C GLU A 296 -5.36 -0.02 -10.99
N ARG A 297 -5.16 0.15 -9.70
CA ARG A 297 -6.17 -0.02 -8.66
C ARG A 297 -5.97 1.01 -7.54
N TYR A 298 -7.04 1.28 -6.79
CA TYR A 298 -7.04 2.20 -5.67
C TYR A 298 -7.49 1.53 -4.39
N GLY A 299 -6.85 1.94 -3.32
CA GLY A 299 -7.16 1.52 -1.96
C GLY A 299 -6.22 2.15 -0.95
N MET A 300 -6.54 1.98 0.31
CA MET A 300 -5.78 2.51 1.44
C MET A 300 -5.79 1.51 2.59
N THR A 301 -5.01 1.76 3.63
CA THR A 301 -4.92 0.84 4.77
C THR A 301 -6.29 0.62 5.42
N GLU A 302 -7.08 1.66 5.52
CA GLU A 302 -8.40 1.67 6.15
C GLU A 302 -9.48 0.90 5.36
N THR A 303 -9.25 0.66 4.07
CA THR A 303 -10.29 0.06 3.22
C THR A 303 -9.82 -1.14 2.41
N GLY A 304 -8.55 -1.56 2.53
CA GLY A 304 -8.04 -2.49 1.54
C GLY A 304 -8.10 -1.91 0.13
N MET A 305 -8.50 -2.72 -0.83
CA MET A 305 -8.69 -2.27 -2.22
C MET A 305 -10.16 -1.94 -2.46
N ASN A 306 -10.40 -0.79 -3.08
CA ASN A 306 -11.73 -0.24 -3.35
C ASN A 306 -12.14 -0.40 -4.81
N THR A 307 -11.21 -0.10 -5.73
CA THR A 307 -11.44 -0.14 -7.18
C THR A 307 -10.35 -0.90 -7.90
N THR A 308 -10.63 -1.30 -9.10
CA THR A 308 -9.68 -1.90 -10.02
C THR A 308 -10.05 -1.57 -11.46
N ASN A 309 -9.05 -1.34 -12.32
CA ASN A 309 -9.25 -1.44 -13.74
C ASN A 309 -9.64 -2.88 -14.11
N PRO A 310 -10.39 -3.12 -15.19
CA PRO A 310 -10.86 -4.46 -15.54
C PRO A 310 -9.68 -5.37 -15.92
N TYR A 311 -9.74 -6.61 -15.42
CA TYR A 311 -8.84 -7.67 -15.88
C TYR A 311 -9.24 -8.13 -17.28
N ASP A 312 -10.55 -8.32 -17.49
CA ASP A 312 -11.16 -8.76 -18.73
C ASP A 312 -12.45 -7.96 -19.01
N GLY A 313 -12.90 -7.95 -20.27
CA GLY A 313 -14.17 -7.33 -20.66
C GLY A 313 -14.20 -5.80 -20.61
N GLY A 314 -13.05 -5.12 -20.58
CA GLY A 314 -12.96 -3.66 -20.53
C GLY A 314 -11.59 -3.09 -20.86
N ILE A 315 -11.48 -1.77 -20.84
CA ILE A 315 -10.24 -1.04 -21.10
C ILE A 315 -9.55 -0.71 -19.79
N ARG A 316 -8.25 -1.02 -19.65
CA ARG A 316 -7.39 -0.47 -18.60
C ARG A 316 -7.03 0.95 -18.97
N LYS A 317 -7.79 1.91 -18.42
CA LYS A 317 -7.75 3.32 -18.85
C LYS A 317 -6.65 4.06 -18.07
N PRO A 318 -5.59 4.57 -18.73
CA PRO A 318 -4.53 5.32 -18.07
C PRO A 318 -5.07 6.51 -17.28
N GLY A 319 -4.46 6.82 -16.12
CA GLY A 319 -4.87 7.92 -15.26
C GLY A 319 -6.14 7.67 -14.43
N THR A 320 -6.75 6.47 -14.56
CA THR A 320 -7.88 6.05 -13.73
C THR A 320 -7.49 4.90 -12.83
N VAL A 321 -8.24 4.77 -11.73
CA VAL A 321 -8.06 3.64 -10.81
C VAL A 321 -9.17 2.58 -10.95
N GLY A 322 -9.95 2.67 -12.03
CA GLY A 322 -10.96 1.68 -12.40
C GLY A 322 -12.32 1.87 -11.73
N LYS A 323 -13.05 0.78 -11.61
CA LYS A 323 -14.42 0.72 -11.09
C LYS A 323 -14.45 0.04 -9.72
N PRO A 324 -15.52 0.24 -8.92
CA PRO A 324 -15.67 -0.44 -7.64
C PRO A 324 -15.53 -1.96 -7.76
N LEU A 325 -14.80 -2.55 -6.81
CA LEU A 325 -14.73 -4.01 -6.66
C LEU A 325 -16.09 -4.59 -6.24
N PRO A 326 -16.35 -5.87 -6.48
CA PRO A 326 -17.59 -6.53 -6.07
C PRO A 326 -17.90 -6.31 -4.58
N GLY A 327 -19.11 -5.86 -4.28
CA GLY A 327 -19.58 -5.60 -2.91
C GLY A 327 -19.11 -4.28 -2.29
N ILE A 328 -18.43 -3.43 -3.06
CA ILE A 328 -17.97 -2.12 -2.62
C ILE A 328 -18.77 -1.02 -3.32
N GLU A 329 -19.21 -0.05 -2.55
CA GLU A 329 -19.90 1.12 -3.02
C GLU A 329 -18.99 2.35 -2.91
N ILE A 330 -18.98 3.18 -3.94
CA ILE A 330 -18.23 4.43 -3.98
C ILE A 330 -19.18 5.54 -4.40
N ARG A 331 -19.07 6.68 -3.75
CA ARG A 331 -19.73 7.91 -4.17
C ARG A 331 -18.80 9.11 -4.08
N ILE A 332 -19.09 10.11 -4.87
CA ILE A 332 -18.43 11.42 -4.81
C ILE A 332 -19.40 12.38 -4.16
N VAL A 333 -18.95 13.09 -3.15
CA VAL A 333 -19.78 14.04 -2.42
C VAL A 333 -19.15 15.42 -2.37
N ASP A 334 -19.98 16.44 -2.28
CA ASP A 334 -19.54 17.81 -2.05
C ASP A 334 -18.81 17.90 -0.68
N ARG A 335 -17.71 18.63 -0.67
CA ARG A 335 -16.83 18.76 0.49
C ARG A 335 -17.51 19.38 1.71
N GLU A 336 -18.35 20.39 1.48
CA GLU A 336 -18.97 21.21 2.54
C GLU A 336 -20.30 20.63 3.01
N THR A 337 -21.13 20.23 2.05
CA THR A 337 -22.50 19.76 2.32
C THR A 337 -22.58 18.26 2.56
N GLY A 338 -21.67 17.47 1.97
CA GLY A 338 -21.72 16.01 1.99
C GLY A 338 -22.78 15.42 1.06
N GLU A 339 -23.43 16.24 0.24
CA GLU A 339 -24.43 15.79 -0.73
C GLU A 339 -23.76 15.12 -1.94
N PRO A 340 -24.37 14.09 -2.53
CA PRO A 340 -23.85 13.46 -3.74
C PRO A 340 -23.69 14.44 -4.90
N MET A 341 -22.56 14.33 -5.62
CA MET A 341 -22.26 15.14 -6.80
C MET A 341 -22.61 14.40 -8.09
N ALA A 342 -22.78 15.15 -9.17
CA ALA A 342 -22.97 14.57 -10.50
C ALA A 342 -21.68 13.96 -11.04
N ASP A 343 -21.83 12.99 -11.98
CA ASP A 343 -20.70 12.40 -12.67
C ASP A 343 -19.86 13.49 -13.37
N GLY A 344 -18.55 13.37 -13.34
CA GLY A 344 -17.60 14.35 -13.87
C GLY A 344 -17.25 15.50 -12.93
N GLU A 345 -17.96 15.68 -11.81
CA GLU A 345 -17.61 16.68 -10.80
C GLU A 345 -16.62 16.13 -9.77
N VAL A 346 -15.72 16.99 -9.31
CA VAL A 346 -14.67 16.63 -8.32
C VAL A 346 -15.20 16.86 -6.91
N GLY A 347 -15.17 15.82 -6.08
CA GLY A 347 -15.55 15.89 -4.67
C GLY A 347 -14.80 14.88 -3.81
N ILE A 348 -15.21 14.72 -2.57
CA ILE A 348 -14.65 13.75 -1.64
C ILE A 348 -15.10 12.35 -2.05
N VAL A 349 -14.15 11.44 -2.13
CA VAL A 349 -14.42 10.01 -2.35
C VAL A 349 -14.85 9.38 -1.03
N GLU A 350 -16.02 8.77 -1.00
CA GLU A 350 -16.53 8.01 0.14
C GLU A 350 -16.74 6.55 -0.26
N VAL A 351 -16.43 5.63 0.66
CA VAL A 351 -16.43 4.18 0.42
C VAL A 351 -17.27 3.47 1.46
N ARG A 352 -18.10 2.51 1.03
CA ARG A 352 -18.81 1.58 1.90
C ARG A 352 -18.64 0.16 1.39
N GLY A 353 -18.40 -0.80 2.28
CA GLY A 353 -18.29 -2.20 1.90
C GLY A 353 -17.70 -3.05 3.03
N PRO A 354 -17.71 -4.38 2.86
CA PRO A 354 -17.19 -5.31 3.87
C PRO A 354 -15.66 -5.25 4.02
N ASN A 355 -14.98 -4.56 3.12
CA ASN A 355 -13.53 -4.31 3.13
C ASN A 355 -13.13 -3.15 4.05
N VAL A 356 -14.07 -2.29 4.46
CA VAL A 356 -13.80 -1.10 5.26
C VAL A 356 -13.51 -1.50 6.70
N PHE A 357 -12.43 -0.97 7.26
CA PHE A 357 -11.91 -1.31 8.59
C PHE A 357 -12.91 -1.05 9.73
N ALA A 358 -12.67 -1.67 10.89
CA ALA A 358 -13.53 -1.49 12.06
C ALA A 358 -13.37 -0.11 12.71
N GLY A 359 -12.23 0.55 12.49
CA GLY A 359 -11.91 1.85 13.07
C GLY A 359 -10.44 1.97 13.47
N TYR A 360 -10.10 3.08 14.11
CA TYR A 360 -8.75 3.31 14.61
C TYR A 360 -8.59 2.78 16.04
N TRP A 361 -7.49 2.09 16.30
CA TRP A 361 -7.15 1.51 17.58
C TRP A 361 -7.18 2.56 18.69
N GLN A 362 -7.97 2.30 19.74
CA GLN A 362 -8.17 3.19 20.90
C GLN A 362 -8.59 4.63 20.56
N MET A 363 -9.16 4.87 19.36
CA MET A 363 -9.57 6.20 18.90
C MET A 363 -11.04 6.23 18.45
N PRO A 364 -12.04 5.97 19.34
CA PRO A 364 -13.44 5.88 18.93
C PRO A 364 -14.01 7.20 18.40
N GLU A 365 -13.64 8.33 18.98
CA GLU A 365 -14.10 9.65 18.52
C GLU A 365 -13.55 9.97 17.10
N LYS A 366 -12.28 9.66 16.86
CA LYS A 366 -11.68 9.81 15.54
C LYS A 366 -12.34 8.89 14.52
N THR A 367 -12.58 7.65 14.90
CA THR A 367 -13.32 6.70 14.06
C THR A 367 -14.70 7.25 13.68
N ALA A 368 -15.48 7.69 14.68
CA ALA A 368 -16.80 8.25 14.43
C ALA A 368 -16.79 9.47 13.51
N SER A 369 -15.74 10.31 13.58
CA SER A 369 -15.61 11.49 12.73
C SER A 369 -15.25 11.19 11.27
N GLU A 370 -14.79 9.98 10.97
CA GLU A 370 -14.42 9.54 9.62
C GLU A 370 -15.53 8.73 8.92
N PHE A 371 -16.67 8.50 9.61
CA PHE A 371 -17.81 7.80 9.03
C PHE A 371 -19.05 8.69 8.97
N ARG A 372 -19.81 8.53 7.90
CA ARG A 372 -21.16 9.10 7.80
C ARG A 372 -22.17 8.22 8.55
N SER A 373 -23.31 8.81 8.87
CA SER A 373 -24.40 8.10 9.57
C SER A 373 -24.98 6.91 8.77
N ASP A 374 -24.80 6.88 7.46
CA ASP A 374 -25.19 5.80 6.55
C ASP A 374 -24.08 4.77 6.30
N GLY A 375 -22.96 4.85 7.05
CA GLY A 375 -21.88 3.87 7.05
C GLY A 375 -20.81 4.09 5.98
N PHE A 376 -20.84 5.17 5.21
CA PHE A 376 -19.75 5.51 4.31
C PHE A 376 -18.55 6.06 5.07
N PHE A 377 -17.36 5.54 4.75
CA PHE A 377 -16.07 6.02 5.22
C PHE A 377 -15.57 7.17 4.35
N ILE A 378 -15.13 8.25 4.97
CA ILE A 378 -14.60 9.46 4.33
C ILE A 378 -13.11 9.23 4.10
N THR A 379 -12.70 8.97 2.86
CA THR A 379 -11.31 8.61 2.54
C THR A 379 -10.32 9.77 2.69
N GLY A 380 -10.81 11.00 2.59
CA GLY A 380 -9.99 12.21 2.47
C GLY A 380 -9.27 12.30 1.11
N ASP A 381 -9.61 11.45 0.14
CA ASP A 381 -9.19 11.58 -1.24
C ASP A 381 -10.24 12.38 -2.03
N LEU A 382 -9.75 13.19 -2.97
CA LEU A 382 -10.56 13.88 -3.96
C LEU A 382 -10.58 13.07 -5.25
N GLY A 383 -11.75 12.93 -5.85
CA GLY A 383 -11.90 12.17 -7.09
C GLY A 383 -13.14 12.59 -7.86
N GLN A 384 -13.25 12.05 -9.05
CA GLN A 384 -14.43 12.15 -9.93
C GLN A 384 -14.69 10.82 -10.60
N ILE A 385 -15.95 10.55 -10.97
CA ILE A 385 -16.31 9.40 -11.78
C ILE A 385 -16.55 9.92 -13.20
N ASP A 386 -15.88 9.34 -14.18
CA ASP A 386 -16.04 9.71 -15.58
C ASP A 386 -17.29 9.08 -16.22
N ASP A 387 -17.62 9.50 -17.43
CA ASP A 387 -18.82 9.05 -18.18
C ASP A 387 -18.85 7.52 -18.42
N ASP A 388 -17.70 6.85 -18.36
CA ASP A 388 -17.58 5.39 -18.48
C ASP A 388 -17.67 4.69 -17.13
N GLY A 389 -17.82 5.43 -16.02
CA GLY A 389 -17.90 4.94 -14.63
C GLY A 389 -16.56 4.59 -13.99
N TYR A 390 -15.44 5.13 -14.50
CA TYR A 390 -14.12 4.95 -13.90
C TYR A 390 -13.83 6.05 -12.88
N LEU A 391 -13.32 5.66 -11.73
CA LEU A 391 -12.86 6.59 -10.72
C LEU A 391 -11.48 7.15 -11.11
N CYS A 392 -11.37 8.48 -11.09
CA CYS A 392 -10.12 9.22 -11.23
C CYS A 392 -9.80 9.88 -9.89
N ILE A 393 -8.64 9.59 -9.31
CA ILE A 393 -8.17 10.27 -8.08
C ILE A 393 -7.42 11.53 -8.49
N VAL A 394 -7.92 12.68 -8.08
CA VAL A 394 -7.33 13.99 -8.41
C VAL A 394 -6.44 14.56 -7.30
N GLY A 395 -6.43 13.96 -6.11
CA GLY A 395 -5.54 14.37 -5.03
C GLY A 395 -6.03 14.00 -3.65
N ARG A 396 -5.42 14.63 -2.66
CA ARG A 396 -5.85 14.58 -1.25
C ARG A 396 -6.53 15.88 -0.88
N ASP A 397 -7.63 15.82 -0.14
CA ASP A 397 -8.33 17.00 0.36
C ASP A 397 -7.39 17.95 1.14
N LYS A 398 -6.53 17.41 1.97
CA LYS A 398 -5.51 18.16 2.73
C LYS A 398 -4.39 18.77 1.88
N ASP A 399 -4.20 18.28 0.66
CA ASP A 399 -3.18 18.78 -0.28
C ASP A 399 -3.77 19.82 -1.25
N LEU A 400 -5.09 20.01 -1.23
CA LEU A 400 -5.77 21.04 -1.98
C LEU A 400 -5.23 22.42 -1.59
N VAL A 401 -4.83 23.21 -2.57
CA VAL A 401 -4.33 24.58 -2.35
C VAL A 401 -5.49 25.55 -2.52
N ILE A 402 -5.77 26.33 -1.49
CA ILE A 402 -6.81 27.37 -1.54
C ILE A 402 -6.13 28.71 -1.69
N SER A 403 -6.06 29.21 -2.93
CA SER A 403 -5.37 30.46 -3.26
C SER A 403 -6.36 31.52 -3.73
N GLY A 404 -6.50 32.61 -2.97
CA GLY A 404 -7.40 33.71 -3.31
C GLY A 404 -8.87 33.26 -3.48
N GLY A 405 -9.30 32.20 -2.74
CA GLY A 405 -10.65 31.63 -2.81
C GLY A 405 -10.85 30.60 -3.92
N TYR A 406 -9.81 30.27 -4.69
CA TYR A 406 -9.88 29.22 -5.72
C TYR A 406 -9.29 27.91 -5.23
N ASN A 407 -9.99 26.81 -5.49
CA ASN A 407 -9.49 25.47 -5.26
C ASN A 407 -8.53 25.08 -6.39
N ILE A 408 -7.28 24.75 -6.04
CA ILE A 408 -6.25 24.33 -6.99
C ILE A 408 -5.83 22.92 -6.63
N TYR A 409 -5.95 22.01 -7.58
CA TYR A 409 -5.60 20.60 -7.43
C TYR A 409 -4.14 20.38 -7.84
N PRO A 410 -3.23 20.07 -6.91
CA PRO A 410 -1.81 19.90 -7.21
C PRO A 410 -1.53 18.91 -8.33
N LYS A 411 -2.30 17.82 -8.42
CA LYS A 411 -2.09 16.77 -9.41
C LYS A 411 -2.27 17.27 -10.85
N GLU A 412 -3.19 18.16 -11.13
CA GLU A 412 -3.39 18.76 -12.46
C GLU A 412 -2.11 19.47 -12.94
N ILE A 413 -1.43 20.15 -12.02
CA ILE A 413 -0.20 20.89 -12.32
C ILE A 413 0.98 19.92 -12.41
N GLU A 414 1.03 18.89 -11.54
CA GLU A 414 2.03 17.83 -11.57
C GLU A 414 1.99 17.05 -12.90
N GLU A 415 0.82 16.64 -13.34
CA GLU A 415 0.65 15.91 -14.61
C GLU A 415 1.15 16.74 -15.80
N LEU A 416 0.88 18.04 -15.81
CA LEU A 416 1.39 18.93 -16.86
C LEU A 416 2.90 19.09 -16.77
N LEU A 417 3.47 19.34 -15.59
CA LEU A 417 4.92 19.45 -15.40
C LEU A 417 5.65 18.16 -15.75
N ASP A 418 5.10 17.01 -15.37
CA ASP A 418 5.67 15.69 -15.64
C ASP A 418 5.62 15.32 -17.14
N SER A 419 4.76 15.99 -17.94
CA SER A 419 4.75 15.87 -19.41
C SER A 419 5.90 16.62 -20.09
N HIS A 420 6.62 17.49 -19.36
CA HIS A 420 7.74 18.23 -19.94
C HIS A 420 8.96 17.31 -20.19
N PRO A 421 9.59 17.33 -21.41
CA PRO A 421 10.62 16.34 -21.80
C PRO A 421 11.83 16.25 -20.86
N LYS A 422 12.13 17.33 -20.14
CA LYS A 422 13.28 17.41 -19.23
C LYS A 422 12.92 17.09 -17.76
N VAL A 423 11.64 16.90 -17.45
CA VAL A 423 11.17 16.63 -16.10
C VAL A 423 11.11 15.13 -15.87
N LEU A 424 11.69 14.67 -14.77
CA LEU A 424 11.59 13.30 -14.33
C LEU A 424 10.32 13.08 -13.50
N GLU A 425 10.07 14.00 -12.58
CA GLU A 425 8.93 14.00 -11.67
C GLU A 425 8.76 15.37 -11.01
N SER A 426 7.55 15.65 -10.54
CA SER A 426 7.26 16.89 -9.80
C SER A 426 6.40 16.63 -8.57
N ALA A 427 6.39 17.60 -7.66
CA ALA A 427 5.47 17.69 -6.55
C ALA A 427 5.01 19.13 -6.39
N VAL A 428 3.71 19.33 -6.31
CA VAL A 428 3.09 20.65 -6.16
C VAL A 428 2.49 20.77 -4.77
N ILE A 429 2.80 21.88 -4.10
CA ILE A 429 2.38 22.16 -2.73
C ILE A 429 1.79 23.56 -2.60
N GLY A 430 0.89 23.74 -1.63
CA GLY A 430 0.49 25.04 -1.13
C GLY A 430 1.45 25.50 -0.05
N VAL A 431 1.85 26.77 -0.10
CA VAL A 431 2.61 27.43 0.96
C VAL A 431 1.94 28.74 1.35
N PRO A 432 2.14 29.25 2.58
CA PRO A 432 1.53 30.48 3.04
C PRO A 432 1.89 31.70 2.13
N HIS A 433 0.90 32.52 1.86
CA HIS A 433 1.07 33.76 1.09
C HIS A 433 0.27 34.88 1.73
N PRO A 434 0.85 36.08 1.97
CA PRO A 434 0.21 37.18 2.72
C PRO A 434 -1.07 37.72 2.08
N GLU A 435 -1.19 37.70 0.75
CA GLU A 435 -2.34 38.23 0.02
C GLU A 435 -3.40 37.15 -0.31
N PHE A 436 -2.96 35.92 -0.60
CA PHE A 436 -3.85 34.87 -1.13
C PHE A 436 -4.19 33.75 -0.13
N GLY A 437 -3.68 33.84 1.11
CA GLY A 437 -3.76 32.76 2.11
C GLY A 437 -2.74 31.67 1.81
N GLU A 438 -2.89 30.99 0.69
CA GLU A 438 -1.90 30.05 0.14
C GLU A 438 -1.55 30.39 -1.30
N THR A 439 -0.41 29.89 -1.76
CA THR A 439 -0.02 29.94 -3.17
C THR A 439 0.70 28.66 -3.59
N VAL A 440 0.72 28.43 -4.90
CA VAL A 440 1.28 27.21 -5.51
C VAL A 440 2.78 27.31 -5.66
N VAL A 441 3.49 26.28 -5.19
CA VAL A 441 4.93 26.07 -5.43
C VAL A 441 5.12 24.69 -6.06
N ALA A 442 5.86 24.62 -7.16
CA ALA A 442 6.26 23.36 -7.77
C ALA A 442 7.70 23.02 -7.36
N VAL A 443 7.92 21.74 -6.98
CA VAL A 443 9.23 21.19 -6.71
C VAL A 443 9.50 20.11 -7.76
N VAL A 444 10.54 20.26 -8.56
CA VAL A 444 10.75 19.47 -9.79
C VAL A 444 12.12 18.81 -9.79
N VAL A 445 12.16 17.56 -10.19
CA VAL A 445 13.37 16.77 -10.42
C VAL A 445 13.62 16.69 -11.91
N PRO A 446 14.78 17.08 -12.44
CA PRO A 446 15.10 16.97 -13.84
C PRO A 446 15.47 15.53 -14.25
N ASN A 447 15.30 15.20 -15.51
CA ASN A 447 15.89 14.01 -16.10
C ASN A 447 17.42 14.06 -16.01
N SER A 448 18.07 12.90 -15.95
CA SER A 448 19.53 12.80 -15.82
C SER A 448 20.25 13.58 -16.94
N GLY A 449 21.13 14.49 -16.55
CA GLY A 449 21.91 15.33 -17.48
C GLY A 449 21.17 16.59 -17.97
N GLU A 450 19.89 16.76 -17.65
CA GLU A 450 19.13 17.94 -18.04
C GLU A 450 19.30 19.10 -17.04
N GLN A 451 19.23 20.32 -17.58
CA GLN A 451 19.18 21.53 -16.77
C GLN A 451 17.82 22.20 -16.97
N LEU A 452 17.14 22.45 -15.88
CA LEU A 452 15.86 23.14 -15.85
C LEU A 452 15.99 24.53 -15.20
N ARG A 453 15.28 25.50 -15.77
CA ARG A 453 15.14 26.83 -15.18
C ARG A 453 13.71 27.06 -14.73
N GLU A 454 13.54 27.73 -13.60
CA GLU A 454 12.22 28.08 -13.05
C GLU A 454 11.30 28.70 -14.10
N ARG A 455 11.81 29.71 -14.84
CA ARG A 455 11.03 30.43 -15.86
C ARG A 455 10.62 29.53 -17.05
N GLU A 456 11.47 28.59 -17.45
CA GLU A 456 11.16 27.65 -18.53
C GLU A 456 9.91 26.82 -18.18
N LEU A 457 9.81 26.34 -16.94
CA LEU A 457 8.68 25.57 -16.45
C LEU A 457 7.44 26.43 -16.20
N GLN A 458 7.61 27.66 -15.69
CA GLN A 458 6.50 28.60 -15.56
C GLN A 458 5.90 28.97 -16.90
N ASP A 459 6.74 29.25 -17.92
CA ASP A 459 6.29 29.55 -19.28
C ASP A 459 5.64 28.32 -19.93
N PHE A 460 6.09 27.11 -19.57
CA PHE A 460 5.49 25.86 -20.06
C PHE A 460 4.07 25.68 -19.53
N VAL A 461 3.87 25.74 -18.22
CA VAL A 461 2.54 25.56 -17.62
C VAL A 461 1.58 26.72 -17.94
N ALA A 462 2.10 27.91 -18.21
CA ALA A 462 1.27 29.08 -18.56
C ALA A 462 0.53 28.95 -19.90
N ARG A 463 0.92 28.01 -20.74
CA ARG A 463 0.26 27.74 -22.04
C ARG A 463 -1.09 27.06 -21.87
N ASP A 464 -1.20 26.21 -20.84
CA ASP A 464 -2.33 25.30 -20.69
C ASP A 464 -3.14 25.55 -19.40
N LEU A 465 -2.54 26.25 -18.40
CA LEU A 465 -3.20 26.52 -17.13
C LEU A 465 -3.59 27.99 -16.94
N ALA A 466 -4.76 28.19 -16.37
CA ALA A 466 -5.22 29.51 -15.93
C ALA A 466 -4.23 30.11 -14.91
N ARG A 467 -4.09 31.44 -14.91
CA ARG A 467 -3.09 32.18 -14.13
C ARG A 467 -3.10 31.86 -12.63
N PHE A 468 -4.26 31.63 -12.04
CA PHE A 468 -4.38 31.32 -10.61
C PHE A 468 -3.85 29.92 -10.24
N LYS A 469 -3.77 28.99 -11.21
CA LYS A 469 -3.22 27.64 -11.04
C LYS A 469 -1.70 27.58 -11.25
N GLN A 470 -1.11 28.60 -11.87
CA GLN A 470 0.32 28.60 -12.23
C GLN A 470 1.20 28.71 -10.98
N PRO A 471 2.27 27.90 -10.86
CA PRO A 471 3.21 28.00 -9.76
C PRO A 471 3.87 29.38 -9.70
N ARG A 472 3.78 30.06 -8.55
CA ARG A 472 4.48 31.32 -8.33
C ARG A 472 5.99 31.14 -8.17
N ALA A 473 6.40 29.98 -7.72
CA ALA A 473 7.80 29.59 -7.67
C ALA A 473 7.98 28.14 -8.11
N VAL A 474 9.11 27.86 -8.75
CA VAL A 474 9.55 26.51 -9.07
C VAL A 474 10.88 26.28 -8.37
N ARG A 475 11.06 25.10 -7.76
CA ARG A 475 12.31 24.69 -7.13
C ARG A 475 12.80 23.42 -7.77
N VAL A 476 14.00 23.49 -8.34
CA VAL A 476 14.66 22.32 -8.93
C VAL A 476 15.49 21.65 -7.84
N VAL A 477 15.26 20.34 -7.65
CA VAL A 477 15.92 19.52 -6.62
C VAL A 477 16.48 18.24 -7.24
N GLU A 478 17.43 17.61 -6.56
CA GLU A 478 18.02 16.33 -7.02
C GLU A 478 17.05 15.16 -6.84
N ALA A 479 16.23 15.19 -5.78
CA ALA A 479 15.24 14.16 -5.49
C ALA A 479 14.10 14.74 -4.63
N LEU A 480 12.89 14.18 -4.78
CA LEU A 480 11.77 14.44 -3.87
C LEU A 480 11.90 13.58 -2.61
N PRO A 481 11.56 14.13 -1.42
CA PRO A 481 11.52 13.34 -0.20
C PRO A 481 10.42 12.28 -0.31
N ARG A 482 10.77 11.04 0.02
CA ARG A 482 9.85 9.89 -0.08
C ARG A 482 9.87 9.05 1.18
N ASN A 483 8.73 8.49 1.51
CA ASN A 483 8.66 7.43 2.51
C ASN A 483 9.15 6.09 1.92
N VAL A 484 9.24 5.07 2.77
CA VAL A 484 9.66 3.71 2.38
C VAL A 484 8.79 3.05 1.32
N MET A 485 7.56 3.52 1.13
CA MET A 485 6.63 3.08 0.09
C MET A 485 6.78 3.88 -1.22
N GLY A 486 7.77 4.75 -1.31
CA GLY A 486 7.99 5.59 -2.47
C GLY A 486 7.03 6.78 -2.60
N LYS A 487 6.14 7.03 -1.62
CA LYS A 487 5.23 8.17 -1.64
C LYS A 487 5.97 9.47 -1.32
N VAL A 488 5.75 10.50 -2.14
CA VAL A 488 6.30 11.84 -1.90
C VAL A 488 5.77 12.42 -0.59
N GLN A 489 6.68 12.93 0.23
CA GLN A 489 6.39 13.57 1.53
C GLN A 489 6.10 15.07 1.36
N LYS A 490 4.91 15.41 0.83
CA LYS A 490 4.52 16.82 0.61
C LYS A 490 4.52 17.65 1.88
N ALA A 491 4.27 17.05 3.04
CA ALA A 491 4.34 17.77 4.32
C ALA A 491 5.76 18.26 4.63
N GLU A 492 6.80 17.48 4.32
CA GLU A 492 8.19 17.91 4.45
C GLU A 492 8.52 19.07 3.51
N LEU A 493 8.03 19.01 2.27
CA LEU A 493 8.21 20.08 1.29
C LEU A 493 7.50 21.37 1.76
N ARG A 494 6.28 21.29 2.29
CA ARG A 494 5.57 22.45 2.85
C ARG A 494 6.36 23.07 3.99
N THR A 495 6.90 22.28 4.90
CA THR A 495 7.73 22.77 5.99
C THR A 495 9.00 23.45 5.46
N ARG A 496 9.66 22.84 4.47
CA ARG A 496 10.90 23.37 3.87
C ARG A 496 10.70 24.71 3.18
N TYR A 497 9.56 24.95 2.57
CA TYR A 497 9.25 26.15 1.78
C TYR A 497 8.21 27.05 2.42
N ALA A 498 7.87 26.85 3.70
CA ALA A 498 6.84 27.63 4.41
C ALA A 498 7.09 29.14 4.38
N ASP A 499 8.36 29.56 4.48
CA ASP A 499 8.74 30.96 4.58
C ASP A 499 9.04 31.63 3.22
N LEU A 500 8.78 30.93 2.10
CA LEU A 500 9.19 31.37 0.76
C LEU A 500 8.63 32.74 0.37
N PHE A 501 7.43 33.05 0.84
CA PHE A 501 6.74 34.33 0.58
C PHE A 501 6.50 35.12 1.85
N VAL A 502 6.99 34.69 3.00
CA VAL A 502 6.90 35.42 4.28
C VAL A 502 8.05 36.43 4.31
N GLY A 503 7.73 37.70 4.17
CA GLY A 503 8.71 38.79 4.19
C GLY A 503 9.21 39.25 2.82
N ALA A 504 8.60 38.83 1.73
CA ALA A 504 8.98 39.23 0.37
C ALA A 504 8.33 40.54 -0.10
N ASP A 505 7.63 41.27 0.78
CA ASP A 505 7.10 42.63 0.50
C ASP A 505 7.33 43.55 1.70
N ALA A 506 8.39 44.30 1.62
CA ALA A 506 8.49 45.63 2.17
C ALA A 506 9.10 46.57 1.13
#